data_e6659a8c2acf637632eb9d8afddec371
#
_entry.id   e6659a8c2acf637632eb9d8afddec371
#
_cell.length_a   1.000
_cell.length_b   1.000
_cell.length_c   1.000
_cell.angle_alpha   90.00
_cell.angle_beta   90.00
_cell.angle_gamma   90.00
#
_symmetry.space_group_name_H-M   'P 1'
#
loop_
_entity.id
_entity.type
_entity.pdbx_description
1 polymer ?
#
loop_
_entity_poly.entity_id
_entity_poly.type
_entity_poly.pdbx_seq_one_letter_code
_entity_poly.pdbx_strand_id
1 'polypeptide(L)'
;EWVPVEFEMIPYVESIDAIARFFLKEIRPEFELYVSPINLDPVAPLMPISTPVGYATELAEATGRFYTQGMPEDTNALNEGVFNNADFMTQVAMVHTEIRNQFDYVLNEFRGGFLFYYFGNLDQVSHMMWRAMDPEHPAHDPIADAPYANAVIDRYVDADDFIGETLGKLPENTTLVVMSDHGFTSW
;
A
#
# COMPACT_ATOMS: atom_id res chain seq x y z
N GLU A 1 -12.39 -5.07 -2.04
CA GLU A 1 -12.26 -5.18 -3.52
C GLU A 1 -12.19 -3.80 -4.15
N TRP A 2 -11.55 -3.70 -5.33
CA TRP A 2 -11.61 -2.52 -6.16
C TRP A 2 -12.95 -2.43 -6.88
N VAL A 3 -13.55 -1.25 -6.85
CA VAL A 3 -14.82 -0.97 -7.53
C VAL A 3 -14.52 0.01 -8.67
N PRO A 4 -14.75 -0.37 -9.92
CA PRO A 4 -14.71 0.56 -11.05
C PRO A 4 -15.74 1.66 -10.87
N VAL A 5 -15.35 2.89 -11.15
CA VAL A 5 -16.20 4.08 -11.06
C VAL A 5 -15.97 4.90 -12.31
N GLU A 6 -17.04 5.17 -13.04
CA GLU A 6 -17.00 6.06 -14.20
C GLU A 6 -17.38 7.48 -13.78
N PHE A 7 -16.54 8.45 -14.13
CA PHE A 7 -16.80 9.85 -13.90
C PHE A 7 -17.11 10.56 -15.24
N GLU A 8 -18.28 11.11 -15.36
CA GLU A 8 -18.65 11.96 -16.49
C GLU A 8 -18.03 13.34 -16.29
N MET A 9 -16.89 13.61 -16.97
CA MET A 9 -16.20 14.88 -16.87
C MET A 9 -16.90 15.99 -17.64
N ILE A 10 -17.37 15.66 -18.85
CA ILE A 10 -18.17 16.55 -19.67
C ILE A 10 -19.43 15.76 -20.09
N PRO A 11 -20.65 16.16 -19.67
CA PRO A 11 -21.86 15.44 -19.96
C PRO A 11 -21.98 15.05 -21.43
N TYR A 12 -22.17 13.75 -21.69
CA TYR A 12 -22.29 13.13 -23.01
C TYR A 12 -21.08 13.26 -23.96
N VAL A 13 -19.92 13.73 -23.47
CA VAL A 13 -18.73 13.97 -24.30
C VAL A 13 -17.54 13.18 -23.82
N GLU A 14 -17.26 13.20 -22.52
CA GLU A 14 -16.06 12.58 -21.97
C GLU A 14 -16.33 11.99 -20.59
N SER A 15 -16.01 10.69 -20.43
CA SER A 15 -15.97 10.00 -19.15
C SER A 15 -14.57 9.46 -18.86
N ILE A 16 -14.28 9.30 -17.58
CA ILE A 16 -13.01 8.76 -17.10
C ILE A 16 -13.31 7.50 -16.29
N ASP A 17 -12.66 6.41 -16.68
CA ASP A 17 -12.63 5.19 -15.88
C ASP A 17 -11.62 5.33 -14.74
N ALA A 18 -12.11 5.08 -13.54
CA ALA A 18 -11.34 5.14 -12.32
C ALA A 18 -11.70 3.96 -11.40
N ILE A 19 -10.94 3.80 -10.34
CA ILE A 19 -11.21 2.80 -9.31
C ILE A 19 -11.16 3.42 -7.93
N ALA A 20 -11.99 2.91 -7.03
CA ALA A 20 -11.97 3.25 -5.61
C ALA A 20 -12.23 2.00 -4.78
N ARG A 21 -11.81 2.03 -3.51
CA ARG A 21 -12.16 1.02 -2.50
C ARG A 21 -13.17 1.59 -1.53
N PHE A 22 -14.12 0.76 -1.17
CA PHE A 22 -15.12 1.07 -0.16
C PHE A 22 -14.88 0.20 1.06
N PHE A 23 -14.85 0.83 2.23
CA PHE A 23 -14.72 0.15 3.50
C PHE A 23 -15.92 0.51 4.38
N LEU A 24 -16.78 -0.48 4.60
CA LEU A 24 -17.93 -0.35 5.47
C LEU A 24 -17.46 -0.50 6.91
N LYS A 25 -17.45 0.60 7.65
CA LYS A 25 -17.01 0.65 9.05
C LYS A 25 -18.13 0.24 10.00
N GLU A 26 -19.32 0.80 9.81
CA GLU A 26 -20.46 0.54 10.65
C GLU A 26 -21.78 0.64 9.86
N ILE A 27 -22.76 -0.18 10.26
CA ILE A 27 -24.13 -0.14 9.67
C ILE A 27 -25.10 0.49 10.66
N ARG A 28 -24.90 0.32 11.96
CA ARG A 28 -25.74 0.81 13.05
C ARG A 28 -24.88 1.15 14.27
N PRO A 29 -25.21 2.19 15.10
CA PRO A 29 -26.41 3.02 15.00
C PRO A 29 -26.42 4.01 13.84
N GLU A 30 -25.24 4.37 13.31
CA GLU A 30 -25.05 5.23 12.16
C GLU A 30 -24.37 4.47 11.04
N PHE A 31 -24.64 4.87 9.80
CA PHE A 31 -24.00 4.26 8.65
C PHE A 31 -22.68 4.97 8.36
N GLU A 32 -21.57 4.25 8.51
CA GLU A 32 -20.23 4.76 8.25
C GLU A 32 -19.59 4.00 7.07
N LEU A 33 -19.31 4.70 6.00
CA LEU A 33 -18.66 4.20 4.80
C LEU A 33 -17.46 5.07 4.46
N TYR A 34 -16.27 4.49 4.49
CA TYR A 34 -15.09 5.11 3.94
C TYR A 34 -14.95 4.79 2.46
N VAL A 35 -14.57 5.80 1.67
CA VAL A 35 -14.22 5.67 0.25
C VAL A 35 -12.79 6.13 0.08
N SER A 36 -11.94 5.26 -0.49
CA SER A 36 -10.54 5.62 -0.74
C SER A 36 -10.42 6.79 -1.72
N PRO A 37 -9.25 7.47 -1.75
CA PRO A 37 -8.93 8.34 -2.88
C PRO A 37 -9.15 7.60 -4.21
N ILE A 38 -9.57 8.37 -5.22
CA ILE A 38 -9.83 7.86 -6.56
C ILE A 38 -8.50 7.60 -7.26
N ASN A 39 -8.35 6.41 -7.83
CA ASN A 39 -7.18 5.98 -8.57
C ASN A 39 -7.54 5.81 -10.06
N LEU A 40 -6.57 5.99 -10.95
CA LEU A 40 -6.72 5.59 -12.35
C LEU A 40 -6.88 4.07 -12.42
N ASP A 41 -7.79 3.58 -13.27
CA ASP A 41 -7.90 2.13 -13.48
C ASP A 41 -6.66 1.63 -14.25
N PRO A 42 -5.79 0.80 -13.66
CA PRO A 42 -4.59 0.31 -14.34
C PRO A 42 -4.90 -0.59 -15.53
N VAL A 43 -6.12 -1.15 -15.61
CA VAL A 43 -6.56 -1.95 -16.75
C VAL A 43 -6.85 -1.08 -17.99
N ALA A 44 -7.36 0.14 -17.77
CA ALA A 44 -7.66 1.10 -18.83
C ALA A 44 -7.30 2.52 -18.39
N PRO A 45 -6.02 2.82 -18.15
CA PRO A 45 -5.62 4.11 -17.60
C PRO A 45 -5.84 5.23 -18.63
N LEU A 46 -6.43 6.35 -18.16
CA LEU A 46 -6.69 7.52 -18.98
C LEU A 46 -5.43 8.10 -19.64
N MET A 47 -4.27 7.91 -18.99
CA MET A 47 -2.96 8.33 -19.49
C MET A 47 -1.94 7.23 -19.24
N PRO A 48 -0.81 7.20 -19.97
CA PRO A 48 0.25 6.23 -19.71
C PRO A 48 0.79 6.38 -18.28
N ILE A 49 0.71 5.31 -17.48
CA ILE A 49 1.23 5.21 -16.10
C ILE A 49 2.39 4.23 -15.99
N SER A 50 2.85 3.69 -17.12
CA SER A 50 3.97 2.75 -17.18
C SER A 50 4.81 2.94 -18.43
N THR A 51 6.04 2.42 -18.39
CA THR A 51 6.94 2.29 -19.53
C THR A 51 7.48 0.86 -19.56
N PRO A 52 7.20 0.07 -20.62
CA PRO A 52 6.44 0.43 -21.82
C PRO A 52 4.95 0.71 -21.53
N VAL A 53 4.34 1.46 -22.42
CA VAL A 53 2.88 1.69 -22.37
C VAL A 53 2.17 0.33 -22.44
N GLY A 54 1.23 0.11 -21.52
CA GLY A 54 0.50 -1.16 -21.40
C GLY A 54 1.05 -2.12 -20.33
N TYR A 55 2.26 -1.89 -19.79
CA TYR A 55 2.80 -2.75 -18.74
C TYR A 55 1.94 -2.71 -17.45
N ALA A 56 1.37 -1.54 -17.11
CA ALA A 56 0.45 -1.43 -15.99
C ALA A 56 -0.81 -2.29 -16.19
N THR A 57 -1.32 -2.35 -17.42
CA THR A 57 -2.47 -3.20 -17.77
C THR A 57 -2.11 -4.69 -17.64
N GLU A 58 -0.98 -5.10 -18.18
CA GLU A 58 -0.46 -6.47 -18.05
C GLU A 58 -0.31 -6.87 -16.57
N LEU A 59 0.30 -6.01 -15.77
CA LEU A 59 0.48 -6.23 -14.34
C LEU A 59 -0.88 -6.35 -13.62
N ALA A 60 -1.84 -5.48 -13.94
CA ALA A 60 -3.17 -5.51 -13.34
C ALA A 60 -3.98 -6.74 -13.76
N GLU A 61 -3.83 -7.22 -14.98
CA GLU A 61 -4.45 -8.47 -15.45
C GLU A 61 -3.87 -9.69 -14.74
N ALA A 62 -2.57 -9.67 -14.43
CA ALA A 62 -1.88 -10.76 -13.75
C ALA A 62 -2.11 -10.77 -12.23
N THR A 63 -2.13 -9.61 -11.59
CA THR A 63 -2.11 -9.49 -10.11
C THR A 63 -3.37 -8.88 -9.51
N GLY A 64 -4.29 -8.40 -10.35
CA GLY A 64 -5.45 -7.61 -9.95
C GLY A 64 -5.19 -6.10 -10.01
N ARG A 65 -6.28 -5.32 -9.94
CA ARG A 65 -6.18 -3.85 -9.85
C ARG A 65 -5.41 -3.43 -8.61
N PHE A 66 -4.67 -2.34 -8.71
CA PHE A 66 -3.79 -1.83 -7.65
C PHE A 66 -3.86 -0.30 -7.52
N TYR A 67 -3.34 0.22 -6.43
CA TYR A 67 -3.20 1.67 -6.23
C TYR A 67 -2.26 2.26 -7.27
N THR A 68 -2.75 3.25 -8.00
CA THR A 68 -1.99 3.97 -9.04
C THR A 68 -1.51 5.34 -8.56
N GLN A 69 -1.87 5.72 -7.34
CA GLN A 69 -1.30 6.86 -6.63
C GLN A 69 -0.26 6.35 -5.64
N GLY A 70 0.80 7.13 -5.43
CA GLY A 70 1.78 6.85 -4.39
C GLY A 70 1.21 7.00 -2.98
N MET A 71 1.84 6.37 -1.99
CA MET A 71 1.43 6.39 -0.58
C MET A 71 -0.04 5.96 -0.40
N PRO A 72 -0.33 4.69 -0.71
CA PRO A 72 -1.71 4.20 -0.73
C PRO A 72 -2.35 4.06 0.65
N GLU A 73 -1.55 3.98 1.71
CA GLU A 73 -2.04 4.01 3.08
C GLU A 73 -2.52 5.42 3.43
N ASP A 74 -3.80 5.55 3.81
CA ASP A 74 -4.42 6.85 4.07
C ASP A 74 -4.09 7.35 5.48
N THR A 75 -2.91 7.95 5.59
CA THR A 75 -2.42 8.55 6.84
C THR A 75 -3.28 9.72 7.28
N ASN A 76 -3.90 10.45 6.34
CA ASN A 76 -4.81 11.53 6.67
C ASN A 76 -6.09 10.99 7.32
N ALA A 77 -6.64 9.88 6.80
CA ALA A 77 -7.81 9.25 7.41
C ALA A 77 -7.55 8.85 8.87
N LEU A 78 -6.34 8.38 9.20
CA LEU A 78 -5.97 8.09 10.59
C LEU A 78 -5.79 9.37 11.42
N ASN A 79 -5.09 10.37 10.90
CA ASN A 79 -4.83 11.63 11.62
C ASN A 79 -6.11 12.42 11.91
N GLU A 80 -7.07 12.40 11.00
CA GLU A 80 -8.35 13.09 11.14
C GLU A 80 -9.43 12.25 11.88
N GLY A 81 -9.07 11.05 12.34
CA GLY A 81 -9.97 10.17 13.10
C GLY A 81 -11.06 9.50 12.26
N VAL A 82 -10.95 9.55 10.93
CA VAL A 82 -11.79 8.75 10.02
C VAL A 82 -11.47 7.27 10.17
N PHE A 83 -10.18 6.94 10.28
CA PHE A 83 -9.70 5.62 10.68
C PHE A 83 -9.29 5.61 12.15
N ASN A 84 -9.55 4.50 12.82
CA ASN A 84 -8.85 4.13 14.04
C ASN A 84 -7.60 3.28 13.66
N ASN A 85 -6.80 2.90 14.69
CA ASN A 85 -5.59 2.09 14.45
C ASN A 85 -5.90 0.76 13.74
N ALA A 86 -7.02 0.10 14.05
CA ALA A 86 -7.40 -1.17 13.43
C ALA A 86 -7.76 -0.99 11.94
N ASP A 87 -8.49 0.07 11.60
CA ASP A 87 -8.85 0.39 10.23
C ASP A 87 -7.59 0.65 9.39
N PHE A 88 -6.67 1.47 9.93
CA PHE A 88 -5.40 1.78 9.28
C PHE A 88 -4.54 0.52 9.05
N MET A 89 -4.35 -0.30 10.08
CA MET A 89 -3.57 -1.54 9.97
C MET A 89 -4.22 -2.55 9.04
N THR A 90 -5.55 -2.53 8.90
CA THR A 90 -6.27 -3.33 7.89
C THR A 90 -5.91 -2.87 6.47
N GLN A 91 -5.88 -1.56 6.24
CA GLN A 91 -5.44 -1.01 4.95
C GLN A 91 -3.97 -1.33 4.67
N VAL A 92 -3.09 -1.16 5.67
CA VAL A 92 -1.66 -1.55 5.59
C VAL A 92 -1.48 -2.99 5.13
N ALA A 93 -2.20 -3.93 5.74
CA ALA A 93 -2.10 -5.35 5.38
C ALA A 93 -2.57 -5.63 3.95
N MET A 94 -3.62 -4.92 3.51
CA MET A 94 -4.17 -5.04 2.16
C MET A 94 -3.20 -4.48 1.11
N VAL A 95 -2.62 -3.31 1.35
CA VAL A 95 -1.62 -2.69 0.47
C VAL A 95 -0.36 -3.56 0.40
N HIS A 96 0.10 -4.08 1.55
CA HIS A 96 1.24 -4.98 1.61
C HIS A 96 1.04 -6.23 0.74
N THR A 97 -0.12 -6.86 0.82
CA THR A 97 -0.46 -8.03 0.01
C THR A 97 -0.44 -7.69 -1.49
N GLU A 98 -0.98 -6.55 -1.87
CA GLU A 98 -1.02 -6.08 -3.26
C GLU A 98 0.41 -5.86 -3.81
N ILE A 99 1.25 -5.15 -3.07
CA ILE A 99 2.65 -4.88 -3.43
C ILE A 99 3.45 -6.18 -3.53
N ARG A 100 3.26 -7.13 -2.61
CA ARG A 100 3.93 -8.43 -2.64
C ARG A 100 3.56 -9.25 -3.87
N ASN A 101 2.28 -9.30 -4.21
CA ASN A 101 1.81 -10.01 -5.41
C ASN A 101 2.42 -9.44 -6.69
N GLN A 102 2.50 -8.11 -6.77
CA GLN A 102 3.15 -7.43 -7.89
C GLN A 102 4.65 -7.72 -7.94
N PHE A 103 5.35 -7.65 -6.80
CA PHE A 103 6.76 -7.98 -6.74
C PHE A 103 7.04 -9.42 -7.17
N ASP A 104 6.25 -10.38 -6.69
CA ASP A 104 6.41 -11.79 -7.07
C ASP A 104 6.22 -11.99 -8.58
N TYR A 105 5.24 -11.31 -9.18
CA TYR A 105 5.05 -11.31 -10.63
C TYR A 105 6.28 -10.75 -11.35
N VAL A 106 6.74 -9.57 -10.96
CA VAL A 106 7.90 -8.90 -11.57
C VAL A 106 9.18 -9.72 -11.42
N LEU A 107 9.40 -10.31 -10.23
CA LEU A 107 10.56 -11.15 -9.97
C LEU A 107 10.53 -12.43 -10.80
N ASN A 108 9.35 -13.04 -10.97
CA ASN A 108 9.19 -14.23 -11.80
C ASN A 108 9.45 -13.95 -13.30
N GLU A 109 9.21 -12.72 -13.75
CA GLU A 109 9.52 -12.28 -15.12
C GLU A 109 10.97 -11.79 -15.29
N PHE A 110 11.68 -11.52 -14.21
CA PHE A 110 13.05 -11.00 -14.25
C PHE A 110 14.03 -12.05 -14.81
N ARG A 111 14.71 -11.72 -15.91
CA ARG A 111 15.67 -12.61 -16.58
C ARG A 111 17.10 -12.10 -16.51
N GLY A 112 17.34 -10.95 -15.90
CA GLY A 112 18.65 -10.33 -15.75
C GLY A 112 18.63 -8.83 -16.04
N GLY A 113 19.75 -8.17 -15.82
CA GLY A 113 19.86 -6.73 -15.91
C GLY A 113 19.71 -6.08 -14.54
N PHE A 114 18.89 -5.04 -14.43
CA PHE A 114 18.66 -4.29 -13.19
C PHE A 114 17.18 -4.28 -12.83
N LEU A 115 16.85 -4.74 -11.64
CA LEU A 115 15.51 -4.64 -11.05
C LEU A 115 15.58 -3.77 -9.80
N PHE A 116 14.79 -2.69 -9.77
CA PHE A 116 14.55 -1.88 -8.59
C PHE A 116 13.08 -2.02 -8.19
N TYR A 117 12.84 -2.22 -6.90
CA TYR A 117 11.49 -2.29 -6.36
C TYR A 117 11.41 -1.59 -5.02
N TYR A 118 10.34 -0.82 -4.79
CA TYR A 118 10.15 -0.02 -3.58
C TYR A 118 9.02 -0.59 -2.72
N PHE A 119 9.29 -0.74 -1.43
CA PHE A 119 8.34 -1.18 -0.41
C PHE A 119 8.14 -0.05 0.62
N GLY A 120 7.08 0.75 0.46
CA GLY A 120 6.78 1.88 1.34
C GLY A 120 6.11 1.54 2.66
N ASN A 121 5.67 0.29 2.83
CA ASN A 121 4.82 -0.12 3.96
C ASN A 121 5.50 0.05 5.34
N LEU A 122 6.80 -0.25 5.45
CA LEU A 122 7.54 -0.06 6.68
C LEU A 122 7.63 1.42 7.06
N ASP A 123 7.88 2.30 6.09
CA ASP A 123 7.93 3.74 6.29
C ASP A 123 6.59 4.28 6.79
N GLN A 124 5.50 3.94 6.09
CA GLN A 124 4.15 4.40 6.45
C GLN A 124 3.74 3.94 7.85
N VAL A 125 4.02 2.68 8.19
CA VAL A 125 3.73 2.16 9.54
C VAL A 125 4.63 2.82 10.57
N SER A 126 5.89 3.09 10.28
CA SER A 126 6.77 3.80 11.20
C SER A 126 6.26 5.22 11.48
N HIS A 127 5.85 5.96 10.44
CA HIS A 127 5.28 7.30 10.62
C HIS A 127 4.05 7.32 11.50
N MET A 128 3.14 6.35 11.33
CA MET A 128 1.83 6.39 11.97
C MET A 128 1.77 5.64 13.30
N MET A 129 2.58 4.61 13.48
CA MET A 129 2.49 3.69 14.62
C MET A 129 3.70 3.73 15.55
N TRP A 130 4.71 4.60 15.31
CA TRP A 130 5.83 4.78 16.24
C TRP A 130 5.35 5.14 17.64
N ARG A 131 4.31 5.99 17.71
CA ARG A 131 3.67 6.37 18.95
C ARG A 131 3.16 5.21 19.79
N ALA A 132 2.80 4.09 19.14
CA ALA A 132 2.30 2.91 19.84
C ALA A 132 3.45 2.13 20.51
N MET A 133 4.66 2.20 19.93
CA MET A 133 5.86 1.56 20.46
C MET A 133 6.55 2.41 21.54
N ASP A 134 6.44 3.74 21.46
CA ASP A 134 7.14 4.68 22.32
C ASP A 134 6.18 5.37 23.31
N PRO A 135 6.16 4.94 24.60
CA PRO A 135 5.28 5.53 25.60
C PRO A 135 5.58 7.01 25.93
N GLU A 136 6.78 7.52 25.52
CA GLU A 136 7.14 8.93 25.72
C GLU A 136 6.70 9.80 24.53
N HIS A 137 6.19 9.20 23.47
CA HIS A 137 5.71 9.94 22.31
C HIS A 137 4.52 10.84 22.67
N PRO A 138 4.51 12.14 22.27
CA PRO A 138 3.44 13.09 22.67
C PRO A 138 2.02 12.68 22.29
N ALA A 139 1.87 11.88 21.23
CA ALA A 139 0.57 11.40 20.76
C ALA A 139 0.26 9.95 21.20
N HIS A 140 1.03 9.40 22.17
CA HIS A 140 0.77 8.05 22.67
C HIS A 140 -0.56 7.97 23.44
N ASP A 141 -1.40 7.02 23.06
CA ASP A 141 -2.60 6.67 23.81
C ASP A 141 -2.43 5.26 24.40
N PRO A 142 -2.26 5.13 25.75
CA PRO A 142 -1.95 3.84 26.38
C PRO A 142 -3.05 2.79 26.25
N ILE A 143 -4.27 3.18 25.84
CA ILE A 143 -5.39 2.24 25.61
C ILE A 143 -5.50 1.90 24.13
N ALA A 144 -5.58 2.90 23.29
CA ALA A 144 -5.76 2.72 21.84
C ALA A 144 -4.52 2.12 21.15
N ASP A 145 -3.32 2.45 21.65
CA ASP A 145 -2.06 2.05 21.05
C ASP A 145 -1.52 0.71 21.60
N ALA A 146 -1.96 0.28 22.80
CA ALA A 146 -1.46 -0.96 23.42
C ALA A 146 -1.51 -2.21 22.50
N PRO A 147 -2.56 -2.47 21.70
CA PRO A 147 -2.59 -3.61 20.79
C PRO A 147 -1.57 -3.53 19.66
N TYR A 148 -1.00 -2.36 19.41
CA TYR A 148 -0.12 -2.06 18.27
C TYR A 148 1.32 -1.75 18.69
N ALA A 149 1.68 -1.99 19.94
CA ALA A 149 3.03 -1.72 20.47
C ALA A 149 4.16 -2.37 19.66
N ASN A 150 3.89 -3.45 18.97
CA ASN A 150 4.85 -4.16 18.12
C ASN A 150 4.66 -3.86 16.62
N ALA A 151 3.71 -3.01 16.22
CA ALA A 151 3.36 -2.84 14.81
C ALA A 151 4.57 -2.49 13.91
N VAL A 152 5.48 -1.63 14.39
CA VAL A 152 6.71 -1.28 13.67
C VAL A 152 7.68 -2.46 13.64
N ILE A 153 7.91 -3.12 14.79
CA ILE A 153 8.80 -4.28 14.90
C ILE A 153 8.33 -5.42 13.99
N ASP A 154 7.03 -5.68 13.97
CA ASP A 154 6.45 -6.71 13.11
C ASP A 154 6.70 -6.43 11.62
N ARG A 155 6.73 -5.16 11.19
CA ARG A 155 7.09 -4.79 9.81
C ARG A 155 8.57 -5.06 9.49
N TYR A 156 9.47 -4.84 10.47
CA TYR A 156 10.88 -5.23 10.29
C TYR A 156 11.04 -6.75 10.17
N VAL A 157 10.32 -7.52 10.99
CA VAL A 157 10.33 -9.00 10.90
C VAL A 157 9.80 -9.46 9.56
N ASP A 158 8.65 -8.91 9.11
CA ASP A 158 8.10 -9.21 7.80
C ASP A 158 9.05 -8.86 6.65
N ALA A 159 9.79 -7.76 6.77
CA ALA A 159 10.78 -7.36 5.78
C ALA A 159 11.97 -8.32 5.74
N ASP A 160 12.44 -8.80 6.89
CA ASP A 160 13.52 -9.80 6.99
C ASP A 160 13.09 -11.14 6.37
N ASP A 161 11.91 -11.62 6.73
CA ASP A 161 11.33 -12.84 6.16
C ASP A 161 11.20 -12.73 4.63
N PHE A 162 10.74 -11.57 4.16
CA PHE A 162 10.58 -11.31 2.73
C PHE A 162 11.92 -11.27 1.98
N ILE A 163 12.97 -10.72 2.59
CA ILE A 163 14.34 -10.77 2.04
C ILE A 163 14.81 -12.22 1.94
N GLY A 164 14.56 -13.03 2.97
CA GLY A 164 14.88 -14.46 2.98
C GLY A 164 14.18 -15.23 1.86
N GLU A 165 12.87 -15.00 1.67
CA GLU A 165 12.10 -15.59 0.56
C GLU A 165 12.63 -15.15 -0.81
N THR A 166 12.96 -13.86 -0.95
CA THR A 166 13.53 -13.29 -2.19
C THR A 166 14.85 -13.95 -2.54
N LEU A 167 15.75 -14.08 -1.56
CA LEU A 167 17.04 -14.75 -1.75
C LEU A 167 16.88 -16.18 -2.29
N GLY A 168 15.85 -16.89 -1.81
CA GLY A 168 15.54 -18.25 -2.29
C GLY A 168 15.01 -18.32 -3.72
N LYS A 169 14.53 -17.21 -4.27
CA LYS A 169 13.95 -17.11 -5.64
C LYS A 169 14.94 -16.52 -6.66
N LEU A 170 16.03 -15.89 -6.21
CA LEU A 170 16.96 -15.21 -7.12
C LEU A 170 17.72 -16.19 -8.03
N PRO A 171 17.89 -15.85 -9.32
CA PRO A 171 18.76 -16.60 -10.22
C PRO A 171 20.21 -16.65 -9.72
N GLU A 172 20.95 -17.70 -10.09
CA GLU A 172 22.39 -17.75 -9.83
C GLU A 172 23.10 -16.50 -10.39
N ASN A 173 24.13 -16.03 -9.67
CA ASN A 173 24.90 -14.83 -10.01
C ASN A 173 24.10 -13.50 -9.96
N THR A 174 23.02 -13.46 -9.20
CA THR A 174 22.30 -12.22 -8.91
C THR A 174 22.82 -11.60 -7.62
N THR A 175 23.05 -10.29 -7.60
CA THR A 175 23.37 -9.52 -6.40
C THR A 175 22.10 -8.86 -5.90
N LEU A 176 21.72 -9.15 -4.66
CA LEU A 176 20.64 -8.43 -3.96
C LEU A 176 21.25 -7.26 -3.19
N VAL A 177 20.68 -6.08 -3.35
CA VAL A 177 20.98 -4.90 -2.56
C VAL A 177 19.72 -4.47 -1.82
N VAL A 178 19.78 -4.43 -0.50
CA VAL A 178 18.71 -3.90 0.36
C VAL A 178 19.16 -2.55 0.87
N MET A 179 18.35 -1.53 0.70
CA MET A 179 18.69 -0.17 1.08
C MET A 179 17.45 0.58 1.58
N SER A 180 17.69 1.64 2.34
CA SER A 180 16.69 2.61 2.78
C SER A 180 17.18 4.01 2.42
N ASP A 181 16.26 4.93 2.16
CA ASP A 181 16.54 6.35 1.92
C ASP A 181 16.84 7.10 3.23
N HIS A 182 16.29 6.64 4.37
CA HIS A 182 16.56 7.20 5.69
C HIS A 182 16.34 6.15 6.79
N GLY A 183 16.78 6.47 7.99
CA GLY A 183 16.42 5.78 9.22
C GLY A 183 15.16 6.37 9.85
N PHE A 184 14.78 5.86 11.03
CA PHE A 184 13.63 6.34 11.78
C PHE A 184 13.99 6.58 13.25
N THR A 185 13.41 7.62 13.86
CA THR A 185 13.52 7.92 15.28
C THR A 185 12.27 8.67 15.76
N SER A 186 11.94 8.58 17.03
CA SER A 186 10.92 9.44 17.60
C SER A 186 11.41 10.89 17.70
N TRP A 187 10.49 11.81 17.68
CA TRP A 187 10.74 13.25 17.79
C TRP A 187 10.81 13.68 19.25
#